data_ba935ae25067bcf94b06ee68b306010a
#
_entry.id   ba935ae25067bcf94b06ee68b306010a
#
_cell.length_a   1.000
_cell.length_b   1.000
_cell.length_c   1.000
_cell.angle_alpha   90.00
_cell.angle_beta   90.00
_cell.angle_gamma   90.00
#
_symmetry.space_group_name_H-M   'P 1'
#
loop_
_entity.id
_entity.type
_entity.pdbx_description
1 polymer ?
#
loop_
_entity_poly.entity_id
_entity_poly.type
_entity_poly.pdbx_seq_one_letter_code
_entity_poly.pdbx_strand_id
1 'polypeptide(L)'
;EAAAPSDDVKISIFYNEGADAIDTAKEMTQLAGYYITNDMCKEDMDNVMLQIERLPSKTPVMVEMKGPFGSFFYNSKLSGAVISQSTDIPAMEKLVARMNTKGFYKIARISSLRDRSFGEANVTSGLYMLSRAGLWMDTGGMYWLDPTSASTITWISSVVLELKEMGFDEVLLDDFRFPDSDAYIFSGDKPAALQTAATKIMEACSSNKFVVSFGVSDPTFALPDGRCRMYLSNVDAGSVAATYAKVTVSDPEIRVVFLSESGDTRYDKYSVIRSLNVAEEVENRKAE
;
A
#
# COMPACT_ATOMS: atom_id res chain seq x y z
N GLU A 1 -39.83 48.92 4.17
CA GLU A 1 -38.56 48.66 4.83
C GLU A 1 -38.21 47.20 4.59
N ALA A 2 -37.20 46.95 3.79
CA ALA A 2 -36.67 45.62 3.56
C ALA A 2 -35.71 45.29 4.72
N ALA A 3 -35.98 44.21 5.44
CA ALA A 3 -35.11 43.72 6.46
C ALA A 3 -33.72 43.37 5.89
N ALA A 4 -32.67 43.85 6.51
CA ALA A 4 -31.31 43.51 6.14
C ALA A 4 -31.09 41.98 6.27
N PRO A 5 -30.36 41.35 5.37
CA PRO A 5 -30.01 39.93 5.51
C PRO A 5 -29.21 39.72 6.77
N SER A 6 -29.60 38.73 7.58
CA SER A 6 -28.95 38.42 8.83
C SER A 6 -27.50 37.98 8.60
N ASP A 7 -26.56 38.47 9.40
CA ASP A 7 -25.14 38.13 9.37
C ASP A 7 -24.85 36.67 9.74
N ASP A 8 -25.84 35.88 10.12
CA ASP A 8 -25.69 34.51 10.61
C ASP A 8 -25.17 33.50 9.54
N VAL A 9 -25.48 33.78 8.24
CA VAL A 9 -25.00 32.91 7.14
C VAL A 9 -23.50 33.08 6.89
N LYS A 10 -22.96 34.27 7.13
CA LYS A 10 -21.52 34.53 6.97
C LYS A 10 -20.68 33.87 8.07
N ILE A 11 -21.20 33.77 9.27
CA ILE A 11 -20.51 33.18 10.41
C ILE A 11 -20.36 31.67 10.24
N SER A 12 -21.37 30.98 9.73
CA SER A 12 -21.31 29.52 9.52
C SER A 12 -20.33 29.11 8.41
N ILE A 13 -20.22 29.91 7.34
CA ILE A 13 -19.26 29.68 6.26
C ILE A 13 -17.82 29.88 6.75
N PHE A 14 -17.61 30.94 7.56
CA PHE A 14 -16.29 31.22 8.12
C PHE A 14 -15.83 30.17 9.14
N TYR A 15 -16.76 29.57 9.87
CA TYR A 15 -16.48 28.52 10.84
C TYR A 15 -16.09 27.19 10.16
N ASN A 16 -16.70 26.88 9.04
CA ASN A 16 -16.34 25.68 8.25
C ASN A 16 -14.98 25.82 7.56
N GLU A 17 -14.68 26.99 7.00
CA GLU A 17 -13.35 27.27 6.43
C GLU A 17 -12.25 27.27 7.51
N GLY A 18 -12.54 27.73 8.71
CA GLY A 18 -11.61 27.69 9.82
C GLY A 18 -11.38 26.29 10.40
N ALA A 19 -12.37 25.42 10.37
CA ALA A 19 -12.24 24.03 10.80
C ALA A 19 -11.38 23.21 9.83
N ASP A 20 -11.52 23.45 8.53
CA ASP A 20 -10.70 22.79 7.50
C ASP A 20 -9.24 23.31 7.50
N ALA A 21 -9.01 24.57 7.87
CA ALA A 21 -7.67 25.16 7.97
C ALA A 21 -6.85 24.69 9.18
N ILE A 22 -7.48 24.09 10.19
CA ILE A 22 -6.82 23.54 11.39
C ILE A 22 -6.45 22.07 11.20
N ASP A 23 -6.80 21.46 10.07
CA ASP A 23 -6.44 20.09 9.76
C ASP A 23 -4.97 20.02 9.29
N THR A 24 -4.05 20.20 10.25
CA THR A 24 -2.60 20.10 9.99
C THR A 24 -2.25 18.74 9.43
N ALA A 25 -1.39 18.73 8.43
CA ALA A 25 -0.84 17.50 7.87
C ALA A 25 -0.28 16.62 9.00
N LYS A 26 -0.72 15.38 9.05
CA LYS A 26 -0.19 14.40 10.00
C LYS A 26 1.27 14.12 9.64
N GLU A 27 2.21 14.36 10.54
CA GLU A 27 3.62 14.11 10.24
C GLU A 27 3.86 12.64 9.89
N MET A 28 4.67 12.42 8.86
CA MET A 28 5.19 11.08 8.54
C MET A 28 6.36 10.78 9.47
N THR A 29 6.38 9.60 10.05
CA THR A 29 7.44 9.16 10.98
C THR A 29 8.12 7.91 10.46
N GLN A 30 9.28 7.60 11.02
CA GLN A 30 9.93 6.32 10.82
C GLN A 30 8.99 5.18 11.24
N LEU A 31 8.96 4.10 10.46
CA LEU A 31 8.12 2.94 10.74
C LEU A 31 8.94 1.82 11.38
N ALA A 32 8.38 1.22 12.42
CA ALA A 32 8.85 -0.04 13.00
C ALA A 32 7.62 -0.87 13.37
N GLY A 33 7.24 -1.81 12.52
CA GLY A 33 5.98 -2.52 12.65
C GLY A 33 5.98 -3.90 12.02
N TYR A 34 4.78 -4.42 11.81
CA TYR A 34 4.60 -5.80 11.39
C TYR A 34 3.59 -5.92 10.24
N TYR A 35 3.79 -6.92 9.37
CA TYR A 35 2.83 -7.24 8.32
C TYR A 35 2.17 -8.60 8.56
N ILE A 36 0.94 -8.69 8.09
CA ILE A 36 0.06 -9.85 8.12
C ILE A 36 -0.33 -10.17 6.68
N THR A 37 -0.01 -11.38 6.23
CA THR A 37 -0.45 -11.88 4.93
C THR A 37 -1.82 -12.56 5.03
N ASN A 38 -2.53 -12.67 3.90
CA ASN A 38 -3.76 -13.45 3.85
C ASN A 38 -3.52 -14.94 4.16
N ASP A 39 -2.35 -15.47 3.81
CA ASP A 39 -2.02 -16.86 4.09
C ASP A 39 -1.82 -17.10 5.60
N MET A 40 -1.20 -16.18 6.34
CA MET A 40 -1.17 -16.25 7.82
C MET A 40 -2.58 -16.29 8.40
N CYS A 41 -3.48 -15.46 7.88
CA CYS A 41 -4.88 -15.43 8.34
C CYS A 41 -5.63 -16.72 8.02
N LYS A 42 -5.37 -17.33 6.87
CA LYS A 42 -5.96 -18.64 6.50
C LYS A 42 -5.39 -19.79 7.31
N GLU A 43 -4.11 -19.72 7.65
CA GLU A 43 -3.44 -20.77 8.41
C GLU A 43 -3.88 -20.77 9.88
N ASP A 44 -3.86 -19.61 10.56
CA ASP A 44 -4.23 -19.49 11.96
C ASP A 44 -4.65 -18.05 12.33
N MET A 45 -5.89 -17.70 12.03
CA MET A 45 -6.46 -16.39 12.38
C MET A 45 -6.46 -16.11 13.87
N ASP A 46 -6.69 -17.14 14.70
CA ASP A 46 -6.74 -16.98 16.16
C ASP A 46 -5.36 -16.59 16.70
N ASN A 47 -4.29 -17.19 16.17
CA ASN A 47 -2.93 -16.80 16.53
C ASN A 47 -2.59 -15.39 16.03
N VAL A 48 -3.00 -15.00 14.81
CA VAL A 48 -2.84 -13.63 14.32
C VAL A 48 -3.52 -12.65 15.28
N MET A 49 -4.76 -12.91 15.67
CA MET A 49 -5.49 -12.06 16.61
C MET A 49 -4.81 -11.99 17.97
N LEU A 50 -4.31 -13.11 18.49
CA LEU A 50 -3.58 -13.16 19.77
C LEU A 50 -2.29 -12.33 19.71
N GLN A 51 -1.54 -12.42 18.61
CA GLN A 51 -0.30 -11.67 18.45
C GLN A 51 -0.55 -10.16 18.38
N ILE A 52 -1.54 -9.69 17.60
CA ILE A 52 -1.86 -8.25 17.54
C ILE A 52 -2.35 -7.69 18.87
N GLU A 53 -2.99 -8.50 19.72
CA GLU A 53 -3.39 -8.08 21.07
C GLU A 53 -2.18 -7.69 21.93
N ARG A 54 -1.05 -8.35 21.75
CA ARG A 54 0.19 -8.12 22.51
C ARG A 54 0.98 -6.90 22.03
N LEU A 55 0.73 -6.44 20.79
CA LEU A 55 1.45 -5.29 20.24
C LEU A 55 1.07 -4.00 20.96
N PRO A 56 2.04 -3.09 21.17
CA PRO A 56 1.78 -1.75 21.71
C PRO A 56 0.79 -0.97 20.84
N SER A 57 0.02 -0.06 21.45
CA SER A 57 -0.80 0.89 20.69
C SER A 57 0.07 1.75 19.76
N LYS A 58 -0.50 2.20 18.65
CA LYS A 58 0.18 2.98 17.59
C LYS A 58 1.25 2.22 16.79
N THR A 59 1.48 0.92 17.07
CA THR A 59 2.35 0.10 16.23
C THR A 59 1.87 0.15 14.78
N PRO A 60 2.76 0.36 13.80
CA PRO A 60 2.42 0.18 12.40
C PRO A 60 2.08 -1.29 12.11
N VAL A 61 0.87 -1.55 11.61
CA VAL A 61 0.44 -2.89 11.23
C VAL A 61 -0.08 -2.86 9.80
N MET A 62 0.59 -3.62 8.95
CA MET A 62 0.23 -3.82 7.56
C MET A 62 -0.58 -5.09 7.42
N VAL A 63 -1.66 -5.05 6.65
CA VAL A 63 -2.45 -6.24 6.31
C VAL A 63 -2.66 -6.33 4.80
N GLU A 64 -2.53 -7.53 4.27
CA GLU A 64 -2.77 -7.80 2.86
C GLU A 64 -4.27 -7.78 2.57
N MET A 65 -4.70 -6.87 1.71
CA MET A 65 -6.11 -6.63 1.40
C MET A 65 -6.49 -7.10 -0.02
N LYS A 66 -5.50 -7.25 -0.92
CA LYS A 66 -5.72 -7.75 -2.28
C LYS A 66 -4.45 -8.44 -2.79
N GLY A 67 -4.60 -9.64 -3.29
CA GLY A 67 -3.49 -10.44 -3.83
C GLY A 67 -3.30 -10.31 -5.35
N PRO A 68 -2.23 -10.92 -5.91
CA PRO A 68 -1.88 -10.84 -7.33
C PRO A 68 -2.84 -11.60 -8.26
N PHE A 69 -3.65 -12.51 -7.74
CA PHE A 69 -4.76 -13.10 -8.49
C PHE A 69 -5.87 -12.07 -8.80
N GLY A 70 -5.81 -10.88 -8.22
CA GLY A 70 -6.85 -9.86 -8.30
C GLY A 70 -7.99 -10.08 -7.30
N SER A 71 -7.83 -11.04 -6.38
CA SER A 71 -8.82 -11.34 -5.36
C SER A 71 -8.69 -10.40 -4.18
N PHE A 72 -9.81 -9.84 -3.75
CA PHE A 72 -9.95 -8.99 -2.58
C PHE A 72 -10.19 -9.86 -1.33
N PHE A 73 -9.53 -9.53 -0.24
CA PHE A 73 -9.65 -10.21 1.05
C PHE A 73 -10.59 -9.47 2.00
N TYR A 74 -11.44 -8.63 1.47
CA TYR A 74 -12.52 -7.91 2.12
C TYR A 74 -13.69 -7.75 1.15
N ASN A 75 -14.84 -7.33 1.66
CA ASN A 75 -16.05 -7.18 0.88
C ASN A 75 -16.02 -5.85 0.09
N SER A 76 -15.22 -5.79 -0.98
CA SER A 76 -15.11 -4.64 -1.87
C SER A 76 -16.43 -4.33 -2.56
N LYS A 77 -16.74 -3.05 -2.69
CA LYS A 77 -17.91 -2.53 -3.40
C LYS A 77 -17.62 -2.08 -4.83
N LEU A 78 -16.37 -2.18 -5.25
CA LEU A 78 -15.96 -1.76 -6.58
C LEU A 78 -16.56 -2.67 -7.65
N SER A 79 -17.06 -2.07 -8.73
CA SER A 79 -17.50 -2.82 -9.90
C SER A 79 -16.32 -3.58 -10.50
N GLY A 80 -16.49 -4.89 -10.72
CA GLY A 80 -15.44 -5.77 -11.23
C GLY A 80 -14.51 -6.34 -10.15
N ALA A 81 -14.71 -6.02 -8.88
CA ALA A 81 -13.95 -6.67 -7.80
C ALA A 81 -14.30 -8.15 -7.68
N VAL A 82 -13.29 -8.99 -7.58
CA VAL A 82 -13.42 -10.44 -7.35
C VAL A 82 -13.08 -10.72 -5.89
N ILE A 83 -14.09 -11.08 -5.10
CA ILE A 83 -13.90 -11.41 -3.68
C ILE A 83 -13.33 -12.82 -3.57
N SER A 84 -12.32 -12.98 -2.72
CA SER A 84 -11.69 -14.28 -2.46
C SER A 84 -12.69 -15.30 -1.93
N GLN A 85 -12.72 -16.48 -2.54
CA GLN A 85 -13.56 -17.61 -2.10
C GLN A 85 -12.87 -18.47 -1.02
N SER A 86 -11.56 -18.30 -0.84
CA SER A 86 -10.75 -19.08 0.09
C SER A 86 -10.41 -18.31 1.39
N THR A 87 -10.80 -17.05 1.48
CA THR A 87 -10.55 -16.18 2.65
C THR A 87 -11.81 -16.09 3.48
N ASP A 88 -11.68 -16.18 4.79
CA ASP A 88 -12.77 -15.86 5.74
C ASP A 88 -12.91 -14.33 5.82
N ILE A 89 -13.78 -13.79 4.96
CA ILE A 89 -14.01 -12.34 4.86
C ILE A 89 -14.50 -11.75 6.19
N PRO A 90 -15.50 -12.34 6.90
CA PRO A 90 -15.90 -11.88 8.22
C PRO A 90 -14.75 -11.82 9.25
N ALA A 91 -13.84 -12.78 9.22
CA ALA A 91 -12.66 -12.78 10.10
C ALA A 91 -11.68 -11.65 9.73
N MET A 92 -11.46 -11.39 8.45
CA MET A 92 -10.65 -10.25 7.99
C MET A 92 -11.25 -8.91 8.40
N GLU A 93 -12.56 -8.75 8.29
CA GLU A 93 -13.27 -7.55 8.75
C GLU A 93 -13.12 -7.33 10.27
N LYS A 94 -13.21 -8.42 11.07
CA LYS A 94 -12.92 -8.36 12.50
C LYS A 94 -11.47 -7.96 12.80
N LEU A 95 -10.50 -8.47 12.05
CA LEU A 95 -9.10 -8.12 12.19
C LEU A 95 -8.92 -6.60 11.96
N VAL A 96 -9.44 -6.06 10.87
CA VAL A 96 -9.36 -4.62 10.56
C VAL A 96 -10.08 -3.78 11.63
N ALA A 97 -11.25 -4.20 12.09
CA ALA A 97 -11.97 -3.53 13.17
C ALA A 97 -11.16 -3.54 14.47
N ARG A 98 -10.47 -4.65 14.77
CA ARG A 98 -9.60 -4.73 15.95
C ARG A 98 -8.40 -3.81 15.85
N MET A 99 -7.78 -3.71 14.68
CA MET A 99 -6.71 -2.76 14.42
C MET A 99 -7.13 -1.31 14.69
N ASN A 100 -8.38 -0.96 14.35
CA ASN A 100 -8.95 0.36 14.66
C ASN A 100 -9.03 0.58 16.18
N THR A 101 -9.57 -0.38 16.94
CA THR A 101 -9.74 -0.24 18.40
C THR A 101 -8.42 -0.22 19.16
N LYS A 102 -7.37 -0.86 18.64
CA LYS A 102 -6.01 -0.82 19.18
C LYS A 102 -5.29 0.51 18.89
N GLY A 103 -5.83 1.31 17.97
CA GLY A 103 -5.21 2.57 17.56
C GLY A 103 -3.89 2.38 16.80
N PHE A 104 -3.77 1.29 16.03
CA PHE A 104 -2.61 1.04 15.17
C PHE A 104 -2.51 2.06 14.03
N TYR A 105 -1.30 2.31 13.55
CA TYR A 105 -1.11 2.90 12.23
C TYR A 105 -1.34 1.81 11.18
N LYS A 106 -2.42 1.92 10.42
CA LYS A 106 -2.91 0.85 9.55
C LYS A 106 -2.45 1.02 8.12
N ILE A 107 -1.79 0.01 7.59
CA ILE A 107 -1.30 -0.03 6.23
C ILE A 107 -2.03 -1.15 5.49
N ALA A 108 -2.71 -0.83 4.39
CA ALA A 108 -3.25 -1.85 3.50
C ALA A 108 -2.22 -2.17 2.41
N ARG A 109 -1.91 -3.45 2.21
CA ARG A 109 -1.06 -3.92 1.12
C ARG A 109 -1.93 -4.50 0.01
N ILE A 110 -1.71 -4.04 -1.22
CA ILE A 110 -2.37 -4.57 -2.40
C ILE A 110 -1.34 -4.86 -3.50
N SER A 111 -1.49 -5.97 -4.23
CA SER A 111 -0.79 -6.17 -5.49
C SER A 111 -1.39 -5.22 -6.53
N SER A 112 -0.58 -4.36 -7.12
CA SER A 112 -1.02 -3.25 -7.96
C SER A 112 -0.93 -3.56 -9.47
N LEU A 113 0.27 -3.59 -10.04
CA LEU A 113 0.47 -3.87 -11.46
C LEU A 113 0.44 -5.37 -11.79
N ARG A 114 0.47 -6.23 -10.82
CA ARG A 114 0.32 -7.67 -10.96
C ARG A 114 -1.09 -8.08 -10.55
N ASP A 115 -1.99 -8.22 -11.54
CA ASP A 115 -3.42 -8.42 -11.29
C ASP A 115 -4.04 -9.29 -12.37
N ARG A 116 -4.29 -10.55 -12.04
CA ARG A 116 -4.84 -11.52 -12.99
C ARG A 116 -6.29 -11.17 -13.36
N SER A 117 -7.16 -11.00 -12.39
CA SER A 117 -8.59 -10.82 -12.64
C SER A 117 -8.88 -9.55 -13.42
N PHE A 118 -8.22 -8.43 -13.07
CA PHE A 118 -8.40 -7.19 -13.82
C PHE A 118 -7.83 -7.30 -15.24
N GLY A 119 -6.65 -7.93 -15.42
CA GLY A 119 -6.06 -8.17 -16.73
C GLY A 119 -6.95 -9.02 -17.64
N GLU A 120 -7.54 -10.10 -17.11
CA GLU A 120 -8.49 -10.94 -17.85
C GLU A 120 -9.73 -10.16 -18.31
N ALA A 121 -10.28 -9.33 -17.44
CA ALA A 121 -11.46 -8.53 -17.75
C ALA A 121 -11.17 -7.31 -18.63
N ASN A 122 -9.93 -6.82 -18.64
CA ASN A 122 -9.51 -5.58 -19.31
C ASN A 122 -8.22 -5.81 -20.12
N VAL A 123 -8.28 -6.65 -21.13
CA VAL A 123 -7.13 -7.12 -21.92
C VAL A 123 -6.27 -5.96 -22.47
N THR A 124 -6.90 -4.84 -22.84
CA THR A 124 -6.20 -3.64 -23.35
C THR A 124 -5.36 -2.91 -22.29
N SER A 125 -5.53 -3.26 -21.03
CA SER A 125 -4.79 -2.68 -19.91
C SER A 125 -3.58 -3.51 -19.48
N GLY A 126 -3.34 -4.67 -20.09
CA GLY A 126 -2.25 -5.56 -19.74
C GLY A 126 -1.07 -5.52 -20.71
N LEU A 127 0.07 -6.04 -20.25
CA LEU A 127 1.25 -6.24 -21.08
C LEU A 127 1.04 -7.45 -21.99
N TYR A 128 1.26 -7.28 -23.29
CA TYR A 128 1.07 -8.35 -24.28
C TYR A 128 2.33 -9.21 -24.42
N MET A 129 2.16 -10.50 -24.70
CA MET A 129 3.26 -11.35 -25.14
C MET A 129 3.83 -10.89 -26.48
N LEU A 130 5.07 -11.26 -26.80
CA LEU A 130 5.75 -10.87 -28.04
C LEU A 130 5.00 -11.23 -29.31
N SER A 131 4.28 -12.36 -29.31
CA SER A 131 3.44 -12.80 -30.44
C SER A 131 2.17 -11.97 -30.64
N ARG A 132 1.81 -11.11 -29.68
CA ARG A 132 0.54 -10.36 -29.62
C ARG A 132 -0.73 -11.26 -29.59
N ALA A 133 -0.59 -12.55 -29.34
CA ALA A 133 -1.71 -13.48 -29.29
C ALA A 133 -2.56 -13.34 -27.99
N GLY A 134 -2.08 -12.60 -26.99
CA GLY A 134 -2.76 -12.36 -25.74
C GLY A 134 -1.85 -11.67 -24.72
N LEU A 135 -2.34 -11.54 -23.50
CA LEU A 135 -1.56 -10.98 -22.41
C LEU A 135 -0.41 -11.90 -22.02
N TRP A 136 0.70 -11.28 -21.66
CA TRP A 136 1.82 -11.99 -21.07
C TRP A 136 1.51 -12.41 -19.63
N MET A 137 1.84 -13.65 -19.31
CA MET A 137 1.61 -14.25 -18.01
C MET A 137 2.95 -14.66 -17.40
N ASP A 138 3.15 -14.34 -16.13
CA ASP A 138 4.34 -14.77 -15.41
C ASP A 138 4.27 -16.26 -15.01
N THR A 139 5.35 -16.79 -14.44
CA THR A 139 5.44 -18.20 -14.01
C THR A 139 4.45 -18.56 -12.90
N GLY A 140 3.93 -17.57 -12.16
CA GLY A 140 2.91 -17.74 -11.14
C GLY A 140 1.49 -17.71 -11.71
N GLY A 141 1.32 -17.53 -13.01
CA GLY A 141 0.02 -17.48 -13.66
C GLY A 141 -0.69 -16.13 -13.55
N MET A 142 0.06 -15.05 -13.33
CA MET A 142 -0.49 -13.69 -13.17
C MET A 142 -0.26 -12.86 -14.41
N TYR A 143 -1.25 -12.04 -14.77
CA TYR A 143 -1.09 -10.96 -15.74
C TYR A 143 -0.47 -9.73 -15.09
N TRP A 144 0.21 -8.93 -15.91
CA TRP A 144 0.81 -7.67 -15.50
C TRP A 144 0.18 -6.53 -16.30
N LEU A 145 -0.19 -5.48 -15.58
CA LEU A 145 -0.88 -4.33 -16.14
C LEU A 145 0.14 -3.32 -16.71
N ASP A 146 -0.26 -2.65 -17.78
CA ASP A 146 0.51 -1.55 -18.36
C ASP A 146 0.32 -0.29 -17.50
N PRO A 147 1.36 0.25 -16.87
CA PRO A 147 1.26 1.47 -16.06
C PRO A 147 0.89 2.72 -16.87
N THR A 148 1.00 2.68 -18.21
CA THR A 148 0.59 3.80 -19.08
C THR A 148 -0.90 3.78 -19.42
N SER A 149 -1.60 2.67 -19.15
CA SER A 149 -3.04 2.54 -19.39
C SER A 149 -3.85 3.38 -18.41
N ALA A 150 -4.74 4.23 -18.94
CA ALA A 150 -5.65 5.02 -18.12
C ALA A 150 -6.57 4.14 -17.26
N SER A 151 -7.01 2.99 -17.78
CA SER A 151 -7.84 2.04 -17.03
C SER A 151 -7.08 1.41 -15.87
N THR A 152 -5.79 1.11 -16.03
CA THR A 152 -4.93 0.64 -14.95
C THR A 152 -4.84 1.67 -13.83
N ILE A 153 -4.56 2.93 -14.16
CA ILE A 153 -4.48 4.02 -13.17
C ILE A 153 -5.80 4.21 -12.44
N THR A 154 -6.91 4.25 -13.19
CA THR A 154 -8.26 4.38 -12.62
C THR A 154 -8.60 3.24 -11.68
N TRP A 155 -8.28 1.99 -12.07
CA TRP A 155 -8.51 0.81 -11.23
C TRP A 155 -7.75 0.88 -9.92
N ILE A 156 -6.43 1.08 -9.99
CA ILE A 156 -5.58 1.17 -8.79
C ILE A 156 -6.05 2.32 -7.89
N SER A 157 -6.32 3.49 -8.45
CA SER A 157 -6.81 4.64 -7.68
C SER A 157 -8.14 4.37 -7.00
N SER A 158 -9.06 3.65 -7.65
CA SER A 158 -10.35 3.28 -7.06
C SER A 158 -10.17 2.35 -5.85
N VAL A 159 -9.28 1.37 -5.94
CA VAL A 159 -8.96 0.48 -4.82
C VAL A 159 -8.32 1.26 -3.66
N VAL A 160 -7.40 2.18 -3.96
CA VAL A 160 -6.76 3.03 -2.94
C VAL A 160 -7.78 3.89 -2.22
N LEU A 161 -8.71 4.52 -2.96
CA LEU A 161 -9.75 5.36 -2.37
C LEU A 161 -10.72 4.57 -1.51
N GLU A 162 -11.12 3.36 -1.91
CA GLU A 162 -11.95 2.49 -1.09
C GLU A 162 -11.27 2.12 0.23
N LEU A 163 -9.99 1.75 0.20
CA LEU A 163 -9.22 1.45 1.41
C LEU A 163 -9.04 2.68 2.32
N LYS A 164 -8.86 3.86 1.74
CA LYS A 164 -8.86 5.12 2.46
C LYS A 164 -10.19 5.37 3.18
N GLU A 165 -11.33 5.15 2.51
CA GLU A 165 -12.66 5.25 3.11
C GLU A 165 -12.88 4.21 4.22
N MET A 166 -12.27 3.03 4.13
CA MET A 166 -12.26 2.03 5.20
C MET A 166 -11.42 2.43 6.41
N GLY A 167 -10.72 3.57 6.34
CA GLY A 167 -9.97 4.16 7.45
C GLY A 167 -8.53 3.66 7.57
N PHE A 168 -7.92 3.17 6.51
CA PHE A 168 -6.48 2.94 6.48
C PHE A 168 -5.73 4.27 6.47
N ASP A 169 -4.58 4.32 7.14
CA ASP A 169 -3.70 5.49 7.17
C ASP A 169 -2.76 5.54 5.96
N GLU A 170 -2.45 4.37 5.40
CA GLU A 170 -1.55 4.19 4.27
C GLU A 170 -2.00 3.01 3.40
N VAL A 171 -1.78 3.11 2.09
CA VAL A 171 -1.88 1.98 1.16
C VAL A 171 -0.54 1.75 0.50
N LEU A 172 -0.02 0.54 0.60
CA LEU A 172 1.14 0.06 -0.16
C LEU A 172 0.68 -0.57 -1.46
N LEU A 173 1.08 0.02 -2.57
CA LEU A 173 0.99 -0.52 -3.92
C LEU A 173 2.18 -1.45 -4.14
N ASP A 174 2.04 -2.72 -3.77
CA ASP A 174 3.06 -3.72 -4.00
C ASP A 174 3.08 -4.17 -5.48
N ASP A 175 4.15 -4.82 -5.93
CA ASP A 175 4.37 -5.13 -7.35
C ASP A 175 4.30 -3.88 -8.26
N PHE A 176 4.67 -2.69 -7.75
CA PHE A 176 4.71 -1.47 -8.53
C PHE A 176 5.99 -1.39 -9.36
N ARG A 177 6.11 -2.28 -10.32
CA ARG A 177 7.29 -2.49 -11.17
C ARG A 177 6.89 -3.19 -12.47
N PHE A 178 7.79 -3.19 -13.42
CA PHE A 178 7.69 -4.11 -14.54
C PHE A 178 8.14 -5.53 -14.13
N PRO A 179 7.60 -6.58 -14.77
CA PRO A 179 8.08 -7.94 -14.54
C PRO A 179 9.54 -8.07 -15.02
N ASP A 180 10.30 -8.91 -14.31
CA ASP A 180 11.67 -9.27 -14.69
C ASP A 180 11.65 -10.32 -15.82
N SER A 181 11.45 -9.85 -17.03
CA SER A 181 11.35 -10.67 -18.25
C SER A 181 11.44 -9.78 -19.47
N ASP A 182 11.93 -10.35 -20.57
CA ASP A 182 11.90 -9.73 -21.91
C ASP A 182 10.83 -10.34 -22.82
N ALA A 183 9.96 -11.18 -22.29
CA ALA A 183 8.96 -11.94 -23.06
C ALA A 183 7.64 -11.18 -23.31
N TYR A 184 7.56 -9.92 -22.94
CA TYR A 184 6.40 -9.05 -23.16
C TYR A 184 6.77 -7.81 -24.00
N ILE A 185 5.74 -7.18 -24.58
CA ILE A 185 5.87 -5.97 -25.37
C ILE A 185 5.68 -4.75 -24.44
N PHE A 186 6.67 -3.88 -24.42
CA PHE A 186 6.53 -2.51 -23.93
C PHE A 186 7.49 -1.63 -24.73
N SER A 187 6.95 -0.56 -25.31
CA SER A 187 7.74 0.40 -26.11
C SER A 187 7.77 1.73 -25.36
N GLY A 188 8.81 1.97 -24.58
CA GLY A 188 8.97 3.20 -23.82
C GLY A 188 10.03 3.07 -22.74
N ASP A 189 10.27 4.15 -22.04
CA ASP A 189 11.14 4.18 -20.87
C ASP A 189 10.36 3.64 -19.66
N LYS A 190 10.74 2.47 -19.15
CA LYS A 190 10.06 1.78 -18.03
C LYS A 190 10.10 2.61 -16.74
N PRO A 191 11.24 3.16 -16.29
CA PRO A 191 11.31 4.05 -15.14
C PRO A 191 10.39 5.28 -15.27
N ALA A 192 10.41 5.97 -16.40
CA ALA A 192 9.57 7.13 -16.64
C ALA A 192 8.07 6.78 -16.65
N ALA A 193 7.69 5.63 -17.19
CA ALA A 193 6.31 5.14 -17.18
C ALA A 193 5.82 4.89 -15.75
N LEU A 194 6.62 4.22 -14.91
CA LEU A 194 6.29 3.98 -13.49
C LEU A 194 6.18 5.30 -12.72
N GLN A 195 7.11 6.24 -12.93
CA GLN A 195 7.08 7.54 -12.27
C GLN A 195 5.83 8.34 -12.66
N THR A 196 5.47 8.34 -13.95
CA THR A 196 4.24 8.99 -14.44
C THR A 196 2.99 8.35 -13.83
N ALA A 197 2.94 7.03 -13.75
CA ALA A 197 1.84 6.30 -13.11
C ALA A 197 1.74 6.65 -11.62
N ALA A 198 2.86 6.63 -10.90
CA ALA A 198 2.90 7.00 -9.48
C ALA A 198 2.39 8.43 -9.25
N THR A 199 2.82 9.39 -10.07
CA THR A 199 2.36 10.79 -9.98
C THR A 199 0.84 10.88 -10.17
N LYS A 200 0.30 10.24 -11.19
CA LYS A 200 -1.16 10.25 -11.44
C LYS A 200 -1.97 9.62 -10.31
N ILE A 201 -1.48 8.52 -9.72
CA ILE A 201 -2.13 7.89 -8.57
C ILE A 201 -2.07 8.81 -7.35
N MET A 202 -0.93 9.46 -7.12
CA MET A 202 -0.79 10.45 -6.04
C MET A 202 -1.76 11.62 -6.21
N GLU A 203 -1.87 12.19 -7.41
CA GLU A 203 -2.81 13.26 -7.74
C GLU A 203 -4.27 12.87 -7.47
N ALA A 204 -4.62 11.61 -7.75
CA ALA A 204 -5.99 11.11 -7.54
C ALA A 204 -6.31 10.78 -6.08
N CYS A 205 -5.33 10.35 -5.27
CA CYS A 205 -5.58 9.67 -4.01
C CYS A 205 -5.00 10.39 -2.78
N SER A 206 -3.94 11.19 -2.94
CA SER A 206 -3.23 11.78 -1.80
C SER A 206 -4.08 12.78 -1.02
N SER A 207 -3.77 12.96 0.25
CA SER A 207 -4.32 14.01 1.10
C SER A 207 -3.36 14.33 2.25
N ASN A 208 -3.66 15.35 3.04
CA ASN A 208 -2.84 15.76 4.18
C ASN A 208 -2.68 14.70 5.28
N LYS A 209 -3.52 13.66 5.28
CA LYS A 209 -3.53 12.62 6.33
C LYS A 209 -3.27 11.22 5.81
N PHE A 210 -3.34 11.01 4.51
CA PHE A 210 -3.26 9.70 3.88
C PHE A 210 -1.96 9.55 3.10
N VAL A 211 -1.36 8.36 3.17
CA VAL A 211 -0.09 8.03 2.51
C VAL A 211 -0.35 6.99 1.42
N VAL A 212 0.18 7.24 0.22
CA VAL A 212 0.20 6.25 -0.87
C VAL A 212 1.65 5.84 -1.11
N SER A 213 1.95 4.57 -0.97
CA SER A 213 3.32 4.07 -1.02
C SER A 213 3.51 3.03 -2.12
N PHE A 214 4.74 2.87 -2.58
CA PHE A 214 5.08 2.07 -3.73
C PHE A 214 6.10 0.98 -3.39
N GLY A 215 5.74 -0.28 -3.63
CA GLY A 215 6.63 -1.43 -3.54
C GLY A 215 7.39 -1.61 -4.84
N VAL A 216 8.65 -1.22 -4.85
CA VAL A 216 9.52 -1.20 -6.01
C VAL A 216 10.73 -2.11 -5.82
N SER A 217 11.36 -2.53 -6.92
CA SER A 217 12.59 -3.33 -6.89
C SER A 217 13.85 -2.48 -7.02
N ASP A 218 13.75 -1.28 -7.59
CA ASP A 218 14.88 -0.38 -7.82
C ASP A 218 14.96 0.67 -6.69
N PRO A 219 16.02 0.66 -5.87
CA PRO A 219 16.20 1.65 -4.80
C PRO A 219 16.45 3.07 -5.31
N THR A 220 16.72 3.25 -6.60
CA THR A 220 16.89 4.57 -7.23
C THR A 220 15.57 5.13 -7.78
N PHE A 221 14.44 4.45 -7.59
CA PHE A 221 13.13 4.93 -8.02
C PHE A 221 12.86 6.32 -7.43
N ALA A 222 12.53 7.26 -8.29
CA ALA A 222 12.19 8.62 -7.90
C ALA A 222 10.75 8.66 -7.39
N LEU A 223 10.56 8.82 -6.10
CA LEU A 223 9.23 9.02 -5.53
C LEU A 223 8.61 10.33 -6.03
N PRO A 224 7.31 10.34 -6.34
CA PRO A 224 6.60 11.58 -6.63
C PRO A 224 6.57 12.51 -5.40
N ASP A 225 6.23 13.77 -5.64
CA ASP A 225 5.99 14.72 -4.57
C ASP A 225 4.80 14.31 -3.72
N GLY A 226 4.82 14.67 -2.43
CA GLY A 226 3.73 14.42 -1.50
C GLY A 226 4.00 13.32 -0.48
N ARG A 227 2.94 12.82 0.11
CA ARG A 227 2.97 11.85 1.22
C ARG A 227 3.04 10.43 0.67
N CYS A 228 4.25 9.98 0.41
CA CYS A 228 4.50 8.63 -0.12
C CYS A 228 5.80 8.04 0.44
N ARG A 229 5.89 6.72 0.43
CA ARG A 229 7.07 5.94 0.79
C ARG A 229 7.44 4.97 -0.31
N MET A 230 8.72 4.60 -0.33
CA MET A 230 9.26 3.50 -1.11
C MET A 230 9.39 2.29 -0.19
N TYR A 231 8.81 1.16 -0.58
CA TYR A 231 9.01 -0.11 0.10
C TYR A 231 9.91 -1.01 -0.73
N LEU A 232 10.94 -1.54 -0.09
CA LEU A 232 11.92 -2.45 -0.67
C LEU A 232 11.79 -3.82 0.00
N SER A 233 11.42 -4.83 -0.78
CA SER A 233 11.34 -6.23 -0.36
C SER A 233 12.54 -7.02 -0.86
N ASN A 234 12.74 -8.23 -0.33
CA ASN A 234 13.80 -9.16 -0.75
C ASN A 234 15.22 -8.59 -0.60
N VAL A 235 15.42 -7.69 0.33
CA VAL A 235 16.74 -7.19 0.73
C VAL A 235 17.13 -7.90 2.01
N ASP A 236 18.16 -8.75 1.95
CA ASP A 236 18.67 -9.46 3.12
C ASP A 236 19.38 -8.52 4.10
N ALA A 237 19.52 -8.95 5.37
CA ALA A 237 20.11 -8.14 6.42
C ALA A 237 21.57 -7.75 6.16
N GLY A 238 22.32 -8.53 5.35
CA GLY A 238 23.70 -8.22 4.95
C GLY A 238 23.75 -7.10 3.92
N SER A 239 22.71 -6.96 3.10
CA SER A 239 22.64 -6.02 1.98
C SER A 239 21.88 -4.72 2.31
N VAL A 240 21.20 -4.64 3.48
CA VAL A 240 20.32 -3.51 3.81
C VAL A 240 21.03 -2.15 3.77
N ALA A 241 22.22 -2.06 4.35
CA ALA A 241 23.01 -0.81 4.35
C ALA A 241 23.47 -0.39 2.95
N ALA A 242 23.94 -1.35 2.14
CA ALA A 242 24.38 -1.10 0.77
C ALA A 242 23.21 -0.73 -0.15
N THR A 243 22.04 -1.30 0.07
CA THR A 243 20.81 -0.94 -0.66
C THR A 243 20.34 0.46 -0.27
N TYR A 244 20.30 0.76 1.04
CA TYR A 244 19.92 2.09 1.52
C TYR A 244 20.84 3.20 1.00
N ALA A 245 22.14 2.93 0.87
CA ALA A 245 23.10 3.89 0.34
C ALA A 245 22.88 4.26 -1.15
N LYS A 246 22.08 3.49 -1.89
CA LYS A 246 21.70 3.79 -3.29
C LYS A 246 20.47 4.67 -3.43
N VAL A 247 19.74 4.85 -2.35
CA VAL A 247 18.48 5.62 -2.34
C VAL A 247 18.79 7.11 -2.56
N THR A 248 17.99 7.76 -3.40
CA THR A 248 18.13 9.17 -3.75
C THR A 248 16.97 10.06 -3.28
N VAL A 249 15.98 9.48 -2.61
CA VAL A 249 14.82 10.24 -2.10
C VAL A 249 15.20 11.14 -0.93
N SER A 250 14.50 12.26 -0.77
CA SER A 250 14.62 13.10 0.42
C SER A 250 14.07 12.41 1.66
N ASP A 251 14.62 12.70 2.85
CA ASP A 251 14.20 12.16 4.14
C ASP A 251 14.11 10.62 4.14
N PRO A 252 15.17 9.91 3.70
CA PRO A 252 15.10 8.47 3.44
C PRO A 252 14.80 7.65 4.72
N GLU A 253 15.13 8.15 5.90
CA GLU A 253 14.83 7.52 7.19
C GLU A 253 13.32 7.38 7.44
N ILE A 254 12.50 8.26 6.84
CA ILE A 254 11.04 8.26 6.94
C ILE A 254 10.41 7.61 5.70
N ARG A 255 11.00 7.87 4.52
CA ARG A 255 10.38 7.55 3.23
C ARG A 255 10.83 6.22 2.61
N VAL A 256 11.85 5.55 3.17
CA VAL A 256 12.31 4.25 2.69
C VAL A 256 12.05 3.20 3.75
N VAL A 257 11.27 2.18 3.41
CA VAL A 257 10.84 1.12 4.31
C VAL A 257 11.28 -0.23 3.77
N PHE A 258 11.92 -1.03 4.60
CA PHE A 258 12.23 -2.41 4.27
C PHE A 258 11.10 -3.35 4.70
N LEU A 259 10.73 -4.28 3.82
CA LEU A 259 9.89 -5.43 4.19
C LEU A 259 10.80 -6.61 4.48
N SER A 260 10.70 -7.21 5.66
CA SER A 260 11.57 -8.30 6.08
C SER A 260 10.82 -9.40 6.81
N GLU A 261 11.16 -10.64 6.56
CA GLU A 261 10.72 -11.81 7.35
C GLU A 261 11.59 -12.05 8.59
N SER A 262 12.69 -11.30 8.72
CA SER A 262 13.71 -11.53 9.74
C SER A 262 13.60 -10.57 10.93
N GLY A 263 13.83 -11.09 12.13
CA GLY A 263 14.04 -10.32 13.36
C GLY A 263 15.43 -9.66 13.48
N ASP A 264 16.28 -9.74 12.45
CA ASP A 264 17.68 -9.29 12.49
C ASP A 264 17.82 -7.81 12.85
N THR A 265 18.74 -7.52 13.78
CA THR A 265 18.97 -6.17 14.35
C THR A 265 19.54 -5.17 13.34
N ARG A 266 20.13 -5.63 12.23
CA ARG A 266 20.66 -4.72 11.19
C ARG A 266 19.60 -3.85 10.53
N TYR A 267 18.33 -4.24 10.61
CA TYR A 267 17.22 -3.39 10.16
C TYR A 267 16.77 -2.33 11.17
N ASP A 268 17.13 -2.44 12.46
CA ASP A 268 16.54 -1.62 13.55
C ASP A 268 16.77 -0.12 13.40
N LYS A 269 17.79 0.30 12.66
CA LYS A 269 18.09 1.72 12.39
C LYS A 269 17.39 2.29 11.16
N TYR A 270 16.60 1.49 10.46
CA TYR A 270 15.83 1.90 9.27
C TYR A 270 14.33 1.76 9.54
N SER A 271 13.50 2.44 8.72
CA SER A 271 12.09 2.06 8.69
C SER A 271 11.96 0.62 8.21
N VAL A 272 11.26 -0.20 8.97
CA VAL A 272 11.08 -1.63 8.68
C VAL A 272 9.69 -2.11 9.10
N ILE A 273 9.07 -2.89 8.23
CA ILE A 273 7.87 -3.66 8.53
C ILE A 273 8.24 -5.13 8.40
N ARG A 274 8.19 -5.85 9.52
CA ARG A 274 8.56 -7.25 9.63
C ARG A 274 7.37 -8.18 9.57
N SER A 275 7.61 -9.44 9.25
CA SER A 275 6.59 -10.47 9.43
C SER A 275 6.07 -10.49 10.88
N LEU A 276 4.75 -10.62 11.06
CA LEU A 276 4.16 -10.79 12.38
C LEU A 276 4.75 -12.01 13.12
N ASN A 277 5.20 -13.02 12.39
CA ASN A 277 5.81 -14.24 12.95
C ASN A 277 7.07 -14.00 13.79
N VAL A 278 7.76 -12.88 13.60
CA VAL A 278 8.96 -12.52 14.39
C VAL A 278 8.65 -11.43 15.44
N ALA A 279 7.38 -11.04 15.60
CA ALA A 279 7.00 -9.95 16.49
C ALA A 279 7.37 -10.20 17.94
N GLU A 280 7.13 -11.41 18.45
CA GLU A 280 7.43 -11.77 19.84
C GLU A 280 8.94 -11.65 20.13
N GLU A 281 9.80 -12.15 19.24
CA GLU A 281 11.26 -12.04 19.35
C GLU A 281 11.70 -10.57 19.37
N VAL A 282 11.18 -9.76 18.45
CA VAL A 282 11.57 -8.35 18.30
C VAL A 282 11.08 -7.51 19.48
N GLU A 283 9.85 -7.71 19.94
CA GLU A 283 9.30 -6.93 21.06
C GLU A 283 9.95 -7.32 22.39
N ASN A 284 10.25 -8.60 22.62
CA ASN A 284 10.98 -9.03 23.81
C ASN A 284 12.38 -8.40 23.87
N ARG A 285 13.11 -8.36 22.75
CA ARG A 285 14.43 -7.70 22.67
C ARG A 285 14.38 -6.21 22.95
N LYS A 286 13.30 -5.49 22.58
CA LYS A 286 13.14 -4.06 22.88
C LYS A 286 12.86 -3.80 24.36
N ALA A 287 12.36 -4.80 25.08
CA ALA A 287 12.01 -4.69 26.50
C ALA A 287 13.21 -4.93 27.45
N GLU A 288 14.30 -5.52 26.92
CA GLU A 288 15.58 -5.74 27.63
C GLU A 288 16.46 -4.48 27.58
#